data_1815f0ff09d4bc9d54d218763704e1ce
#
_entry.id   1815f0ff09d4bc9d54d218763704e1ce
#
_cell.length_a   1.000
_cell.length_b   1.000
_cell.length_c   1.000
_cell.angle_alpha   90.00
_cell.angle_beta   90.00
_cell.angle_gamma   90.00
#
_symmetry.space_group_name_H-M   'P 1'
#
loop_
_entity.id
_entity.type
_entity.pdbx_description
1 polymer ?
#
loop_
_entity_poly.entity_id
_entity_poly.type
_entity_poly.pdbx_seq_one_letter_code
_entity_poly.pdbx_strand_id
1 'polypeptide(L)'
;MTMVHSLTINQLIEKLRGGELTSRQIMEACLNRIDSVDGKLNAFISYDVEDALAQADIADKARSEGQEGPLLGVPVAIKDVIAVRNHPLNCASKILGNYQSPYDATVIKKLREAGAIIFGRVNMDEFAMGSSTENSAFGPSRNPWDIDYTPGGSS
;
A
#
# COMPACT_ATOMS: atom_id res chain seq x y z
N MET A 1 24.64 3.04 -2.09
CA MET A 1 23.75 2.48 -1.06
C MET A 1 22.40 2.19 -1.72
N THR A 2 21.93 0.95 -1.73
CA THR A 2 20.62 0.60 -2.32
C THR A 2 19.52 1.20 -1.44
N MET A 3 18.61 1.95 -2.05
CA MET A 3 17.50 2.58 -1.30
C MET A 3 16.49 1.50 -0.85
N VAL A 4 16.05 1.55 0.40
CA VAL A 4 15.15 0.53 0.99
C VAL A 4 13.89 0.31 0.17
N HIS A 5 13.26 1.40 -0.33
CA HIS A 5 12.05 1.32 -1.15
C HIS A 5 12.25 0.70 -2.55
N SER A 6 13.49 0.42 -2.97
CA SER A 6 13.81 -0.25 -4.24
C SER A 6 14.13 -1.74 -4.09
N LEU A 7 14.09 -2.26 -2.85
CA LEU A 7 14.31 -3.67 -2.58
C LEU A 7 13.09 -4.50 -3.01
N THR A 8 13.35 -5.70 -3.52
CA THR A 8 12.29 -6.68 -3.77
C THR A 8 11.74 -7.23 -2.45
N ILE A 9 10.53 -7.83 -2.49
CA ILE A 9 9.95 -8.47 -1.30
C ILE A 9 10.88 -9.52 -0.70
N ASN A 10 11.54 -10.34 -1.52
CA ASN A 10 12.48 -11.35 -1.03
C ASN A 10 13.66 -10.71 -0.29
N GLN A 11 14.24 -9.65 -0.85
CA GLN A 11 15.33 -8.91 -0.20
C GLN A 11 14.88 -8.25 1.12
N LEU A 12 13.65 -7.72 1.16
CA LEU A 12 13.08 -7.19 2.40
C LEU A 12 12.94 -8.28 3.46
N ILE A 13 12.40 -9.45 3.09
CA ILE A 13 12.22 -10.59 4.00
C ILE A 13 13.58 -11.09 4.53
N GLU A 14 14.58 -11.22 3.69
CA GLU A 14 15.95 -11.61 4.10
C GLU A 14 16.52 -10.63 5.12
N LYS A 15 16.42 -9.31 4.84
CA LYS A 15 16.92 -8.27 5.74
C LYS A 15 16.15 -8.17 7.06
N LEU A 16 14.84 -8.37 7.03
CA LEU A 16 14.02 -8.45 8.23
C LEU A 16 14.39 -9.66 9.09
N ARG A 17 14.60 -10.83 8.49
CA ARG A 17 15.02 -12.05 9.20
C ARG A 17 16.44 -11.93 9.75
N GLY A 18 17.33 -11.30 9.00
CA GLY A 18 18.71 -11.05 9.41
C GLY A 18 18.87 -9.93 10.45
N GLY A 19 17.79 -9.21 10.78
CA GLY A 19 17.85 -8.05 11.70
C GLY A 19 18.58 -6.83 11.14
N GLU A 20 18.83 -6.80 9.82
CA GLU A 20 19.47 -5.65 9.15
C GLU A 20 18.50 -4.47 8.97
N LEU A 21 17.19 -4.74 8.89
CA LEU A 21 16.12 -3.76 8.79
C LEU A 21 15.00 -4.11 9.76
N THR A 22 14.25 -3.10 10.18
CA THR A 22 12.98 -3.24 10.87
C THR A 22 11.81 -2.96 9.94
N SER A 23 10.62 -3.47 10.25
CA SER A 23 9.39 -3.17 9.51
C SER A 23 9.10 -1.66 9.55
N ARG A 24 9.39 -1.00 10.68
CA ARG A 24 9.26 0.45 10.82
C ARG A 24 10.16 1.21 9.85
N GLN A 25 11.44 0.84 9.74
CA GLN A 25 12.37 1.47 8.80
C GLN A 25 11.92 1.30 7.34
N ILE A 26 11.38 0.13 6.99
CA ILE A 26 10.83 -0.12 5.65
C ILE A 26 9.62 0.78 5.40
N MET A 27 8.69 0.86 6.35
CA MET A 27 7.49 1.69 6.22
C MET A 27 7.84 3.18 6.11
N GLU A 28 8.74 3.69 6.96
CA GLU A 28 9.23 5.06 6.89
C GLU A 28 9.88 5.37 5.53
N ALA A 29 10.66 4.44 4.97
CA ALA A 29 11.26 4.61 3.65
C ALA A 29 10.20 4.66 2.54
N CYS A 30 9.12 3.87 2.64
CA CYS A 30 8.00 3.90 1.71
C CYS A 30 7.22 5.22 1.81
N LEU A 31 6.88 5.65 3.02
CA LEU A 31 6.16 6.90 3.27
C LEU A 31 6.95 8.12 2.77
N ASN A 32 8.24 8.20 3.07
CA ASN A 32 9.13 9.25 2.57
C ASN A 32 9.20 9.25 1.03
N ARG A 33 9.17 8.07 0.41
CA ARG A 33 9.15 7.98 -1.05
C ARG A 33 7.83 8.49 -1.62
N ILE A 34 6.70 8.11 -1.03
CA ILE A 34 5.37 8.60 -1.41
C ILE A 34 5.34 10.13 -1.32
N ASP A 35 5.73 10.69 -0.19
CA ASP A 35 5.77 12.14 0.03
C ASP A 35 6.60 12.88 -1.04
N SER A 36 7.71 12.29 -1.45
CA SER A 36 8.62 12.90 -2.43
C SER A 36 8.12 12.85 -3.88
N VAL A 37 7.25 11.89 -4.25
CA VAL A 37 6.91 11.65 -5.66
C VAL A 37 5.41 11.68 -5.95
N ASP A 38 4.55 11.35 -4.99
CA ASP A 38 3.13 11.10 -5.27
C ASP A 38 2.36 12.36 -5.64
N GLY A 39 2.81 13.53 -5.20
CA GLY A 39 2.27 14.81 -5.67
C GLY A 39 2.36 15.01 -7.20
N LYS A 40 3.24 14.27 -7.89
CA LYS A 40 3.33 14.25 -9.35
C LYS A 40 2.66 13.03 -9.98
N LEU A 41 2.61 11.91 -9.26
CA LEU A 41 2.14 10.63 -9.79
C LEU A 41 0.66 10.38 -9.54
N ASN A 42 0.12 10.89 -8.42
CA ASN A 42 -1.27 10.65 -7.99
C ASN A 42 -1.60 9.15 -7.93
N ALA A 43 -0.67 8.34 -7.41
CA ALA A 43 -0.82 6.90 -7.30
C ALA A 43 -1.67 6.49 -6.09
N PHE A 44 -1.70 7.31 -5.03
CA PHE A 44 -2.48 7.06 -3.82
C PHE A 44 -3.69 8.00 -3.73
N ILE A 45 -4.86 7.44 -3.40
CA ILE A 45 -6.06 8.21 -3.04
C ILE A 45 -5.97 8.65 -1.58
N SER A 46 -5.52 7.74 -0.69
CA SER A 46 -5.35 8.03 0.73
C SER A 46 -4.42 7.03 1.40
N TYR A 47 -3.81 7.43 2.48
CA TYR A 47 -3.08 6.57 3.42
C TYR A 47 -3.06 7.22 4.80
N ASP A 48 -2.96 6.39 5.82
CA ASP A 48 -2.83 6.81 7.22
C ASP A 48 -1.43 6.48 7.71
N VAL A 49 -0.65 7.52 7.99
CA VAL A 49 0.75 7.40 8.41
C VAL A 49 0.85 6.77 9.80
N GLU A 50 -0.03 7.17 10.73
CA GLU A 50 -0.01 6.71 12.12
C GLU A 50 -0.37 5.22 12.19
N ASP A 51 -1.44 4.81 11.48
CA ASP A 51 -1.84 3.41 11.39
C ASP A 51 -0.76 2.54 10.74
N ALA A 52 -0.16 3.00 9.63
CA ALA A 52 0.90 2.28 8.93
C ALA A 52 2.13 2.04 9.82
N LEU A 53 2.56 3.05 10.57
CA LEU A 53 3.67 2.94 11.50
C LEU A 53 3.33 2.07 12.72
N ALA A 54 2.11 2.16 13.25
CA ALA A 54 1.66 1.31 14.34
C ALA A 54 1.64 -0.17 13.94
N GLN A 55 1.16 -0.50 12.73
CA GLN A 55 1.23 -1.87 12.21
C GLN A 55 2.70 -2.35 12.04
N ALA A 56 3.60 -1.47 11.63
CA ALA A 56 5.02 -1.79 11.52
C ALA A 56 5.66 -2.10 12.88
N ASP A 57 5.36 -1.30 13.91
CA ASP A 57 5.82 -1.55 15.29
C ASP A 57 5.28 -2.87 15.86
N ILE A 58 4.01 -3.20 15.58
CA ILE A 58 3.41 -4.49 15.96
C ILE A 58 4.15 -5.66 15.28
N ALA A 59 4.49 -5.53 14.00
CA ALA A 59 5.22 -6.56 13.26
C ALA A 59 6.65 -6.74 13.80
N ASP A 60 7.34 -5.66 14.16
CA ASP A 60 8.68 -5.72 14.74
C ASP A 60 8.64 -6.36 16.13
N LYS A 61 7.64 -6.02 16.94
CA LYS A 61 7.41 -6.66 18.24
C LYS A 61 7.16 -8.18 18.08
N ALA A 62 6.24 -8.55 17.19
CA ALA A 62 5.92 -9.94 16.91
C ALA A 62 7.19 -10.73 16.51
N ARG A 63 8.05 -10.16 15.67
CA ARG A 63 9.34 -10.76 15.28
C ARG A 63 10.27 -10.90 16.47
N SER A 64 10.37 -9.91 17.35
CA SER A 64 11.21 -9.98 18.56
C SER A 64 10.74 -11.07 19.55
N GLU A 65 9.46 -11.42 19.50
CA GLU A 65 8.83 -12.50 20.27
C GLU A 65 8.96 -13.89 19.57
N GLY A 66 9.67 -13.96 18.44
CA GLY A 66 9.91 -15.19 17.70
C GLY A 66 8.78 -15.61 16.77
N GLN A 67 7.82 -14.72 16.49
CA GLN A 67 6.78 -15.00 15.50
C GLN A 67 7.37 -14.93 14.09
N GLU A 68 6.91 -15.83 13.23
CA GLU A 68 7.28 -15.91 11.82
C GLU A 68 6.06 -15.77 10.92
N GLY A 69 6.27 -15.27 9.71
CA GLY A 69 5.26 -15.20 8.68
C GLY A 69 5.90 -14.92 7.33
N PRO A 70 5.32 -15.42 6.23
CA PRO A 70 5.90 -15.27 4.91
C PRO A 70 6.01 -13.80 4.46
N LEU A 71 5.18 -12.90 5.00
CA LEU A 71 5.18 -11.46 4.70
C LEU A 71 5.26 -10.60 5.98
N LEU A 72 5.69 -11.18 7.12
CA LEU A 72 5.69 -10.46 8.40
C LEU A 72 6.48 -9.14 8.29
N GLY A 73 5.74 -8.02 8.43
CA GLY A 73 6.31 -6.67 8.39
C GLY A 73 6.57 -6.10 7.00
N VAL A 74 6.12 -6.77 5.93
CA VAL A 74 6.21 -6.26 4.55
C VAL A 74 5.01 -5.38 4.24
N PRO A 75 5.19 -4.10 3.82
CA PRO A 75 4.08 -3.23 3.46
C PRO A 75 3.47 -3.58 2.11
N VAL A 76 2.13 -3.53 2.04
CA VAL A 76 1.35 -3.80 0.83
C VAL A 76 0.30 -2.70 0.65
N ALA A 77 0.41 -1.93 -0.43
CA ALA A 77 -0.61 -0.96 -0.83
C ALA A 77 -1.78 -1.66 -1.53
N ILE A 78 -3.00 -1.20 -1.28
CA ILE A 78 -4.23 -1.89 -1.66
C ILE A 78 -5.03 -1.07 -2.67
N LYS A 79 -5.39 -1.70 -3.78
CA LYS A 79 -6.29 -1.10 -4.79
C LYS A 79 -7.63 -0.73 -4.16
N ASP A 80 -8.15 0.46 -4.51
CA ASP A 80 -9.33 1.04 -3.86
C ASP A 80 -10.67 0.34 -4.13
N VAL A 81 -10.67 -0.77 -4.84
CA VAL A 81 -11.82 -1.67 -4.99
C VAL A 81 -11.79 -2.86 -4.02
N ILE A 82 -10.67 -3.08 -3.33
CA ILE A 82 -10.50 -4.21 -2.42
C ILE A 82 -10.92 -3.79 -1.01
N ALA A 83 -11.93 -4.44 -0.47
CA ALA A 83 -12.47 -4.15 0.85
C ALA A 83 -11.45 -4.44 1.97
N VAL A 84 -11.15 -3.41 2.76
CA VAL A 84 -10.37 -3.48 4.00
C VAL A 84 -11.25 -2.95 5.13
N ARG A 85 -11.50 -3.76 6.14
CA ARG A 85 -12.39 -3.41 7.25
C ARG A 85 -11.99 -2.07 7.89
N ASN A 86 -13.00 -1.20 8.09
CA ASN A 86 -12.89 0.13 8.70
C ASN A 86 -12.01 1.12 7.91
N HIS A 87 -11.63 0.80 6.68
CA HIS A 87 -10.93 1.73 5.78
C HIS A 87 -11.87 2.26 4.70
N PRO A 88 -11.58 3.44 4.12
CA PRO A 88 -12.28 3.96 2.96
C PRO A 88 -12.28 2.95 1.80
N LEU A 89 -13.40 2.84 1.12
CA LEU A 89 -13.57 2.02 -0.07
C LEU A 89 -14.40 2.81 -1.08
N ASN A 90 -13.71 3.64 -1.87
CA ASN A 90 -14.36 4.59 -2.75
C ASN A 90 -14.53 4.06 -4.18
N CYS A 91 -13.80 3.01 -4.57
CA CYS A 91 -13.70 2.53 -5.96
C CYS A 91 -13.33 3.65 -6.94
N ALA A 92 -12.50 4.60 -6.50
CA ALA A 92 -12.14 5.84 -7.20
C ALA A 92 -13.37 6.65 -7.66
N SER A 93 -14.49 6.58 -6.92
CA SER A 93 -15.76 7.23 -7.23
C SER A 93 -16.21 8.17 -6.10
N LYS A 94 -16.79 9.32 -6.47
CA LYS A 94 -17.45 10.23 -5.52
C LYS A 94 -18.76 9.67 -4.97
N ILE A 95 -19.37 8.69 -5.64
CA ILE A 95 -20.60 8.03 -5.20
C ILE A 95 -20.38 7.32 -3.84
N LEU A 96 -19.21 6.73 -3.64
CA LEU A 96 -18.82 6.04 -2.41
C LEU A 96 -17.90 6.87 -1.51
N GLY A 97 -17.86 8.19 -1.67
CA GLY A 97 -16.88 9.07 -1.04
C GLY A 97 -16.75 8.97 0.48
N ASN A 98 -17.82 8.58 1.18
CA ASN A 98 -17.83 8.40 2.64
C ASN A 98 -18.03 6.94 3.07
N TYR A 99 -17.96 5.99 2.13
CA TYR A 99 -18.17 4.60 2.46
C TYR A 99 -16.91 3.98 3.08
N GLN A 100 -17.11 3.28 4.19
CA GLN A 100 -16.09 2.45 4.84
C GLN A 100 -16.53 0.99 4.80
N SER A 101 -15.60 0.10 4.49
CA SER A 101 -15.91 -1.32 4.40
C SER A 101 -16.14 -1.92 5.79
N PRO A 102 -17.27 -2.64 6.04
CA PRO A 102 -17.50 -3.34 7.30
C PRO A 102 -16.78 -4.70 7.40
N TYR A 103 -16.07 -5.13 6.36
CA TYR A 103 -15.39 -6.42 6.29
C TYR A 103 -14.09 -6.36 5.50
N ASP A 104 -13.23 -7.37 5.70
CA ASP A 104 -12.05 -7.61 4.87
C ASP A 104 -12.39 -8.56 3.71
N ALA A 105 -11.96 -8.22 2.50
CA ALA A 105 -11.93 -9.15 1.37
C ALA A 105 -11.06 -10.38 1.72
N THR A 106 -11.31 -11.50 1.07
CA THR A 106 -10.54 -12.74 1.31
C THR A 106 -9.04 -12.56 1.13
N VAL A 107 -8.61 -11.77 0.13
CA VAL A 107 -7.20 -11.48 -0.10
C VAL A 107 -6.59 -10.70 1.07
N ILE A 108 -7.32 -9.76 1.67
CA ILE A 108 -6.85 -8.98 2.82
C ILE A 108 -6.69 -9.87 4.05
N LYS A 109 -7.64 -10.78 4.32
CA LYS A 109 -7.51 -11.76 5.40
C LYS A 109 -6.23 -12.59 5.23
N LYS A 110 -5.99 -13.12 4.04
CA LYS A 110 -4.79 -13.91 3.73
C LYS A 110 -3.48 -13.11 3.87
N LEU A 111 -3.47 -11.84 3.45
CA LEU A 111 -2.31 -10.96 3.61
C LEU A 111 -2.02 -10.68 5.10
N ARG A 112 -3.06 -10.42 5.90
CA ARG A 112 -2.92 -10.25 7.36
C ARG A 112 -2.42 -11.52 8.05
N GLU A 113 -2.97 -12.68 7.69
CA GLU A 113 -2.52 -13.99 8.17
C GLU A 113 -1.04 -14.27 7.81
N ALA A 114 -0.60 -13.77 6.67
CA ALA A 114 0.81 -13.82 6.24
C ALA A 114 1.71 -12.82 6.98
N GLY A 115 1.13 -11.89 7.75
CA GLY A 115 1.84 -10.85 8.51
C GLY A 115 2.13 -9.57 7.74
N ALA A 116 1.51 -9.36 6.57
CA ALA A 116 1.70 -8.14 5.78
C ALA A 116 1.09 -6.91 6.49
N ILE A 117 1.74 -5.76 6.33
CA ILE A 117 1.23 -4.46 6.74
C ILE A 117 0.33 -3.93 5.62
N ILE A 118 -0.95 -3.77 5.90
CA ILE A 118 -1.93 -3.26 4.93
C ILE A 118 -2.00 -1.75 5.07
N PHE A 119 -1.58 -1.02 4.04
CA PHE A 119 -1.62 0.43 4.07
C PHE A 119 -2.01 1.03 2.73
N GLY A 120 -2.56 2.25 2.77
CA GLY A 120 -2.85 3.05 1.60
C GLY A 120 -3.94 2.47 0.67
N ARG A 121 -4.56 3.38 -0.06
CA ARG A 121 -5.55 3.08 -1.11
C ARG A 121 -4.99 3.59 -2.43
N VAL A 122 -4.62 2.69 -3.35
CA VAL A 122 -4.08 3.11 -4.64
C VAL A 122 -5.17 3.44 -5.62
N ASN A 123 -4.89 4.49 -6.41
CA ASN A 123 -5.80 5.02 -7.41
C ASN A 123 -6.13 4.00 -8.51
N MET A 124 -7.24 4.22 -9.20
CA MET A 124 -7.76 3.30 -10.21
C MET A 124 -8.78 4.01 -11.10
N ASP A 125 -9.14 3.42 -12.23
CA ASP A 125 -10.34 3.84 -12.97
C ASP A 125 -11.60 3.59 -12.13
N GLU A 126 -12.58 4.48 -12.21
CA GLU A 126 -13.83 4.42 -11.45
C GLU A 126 -14.50 3.05 -11.62
N PHE A 127 -14.82 2.37 -10.50
CA PHE A 127 -15.37 1.01 -10.43
C PHE A 127 -14.57 -0.05 -11.21
N ALA A 128 -13.27 0.15 -11.39
CA ALA A 128 -12.39 -0.72 -12.15
C ALA A 128 -12.75 -0.83 -13.66
N MET A 129 -13.48 0.14 -14.19
CA MET A 129 -13.90 0.18 -15.59
C MET A 129 -13.03 1.13 -16.40
N GLY A 130 -11.85 0.65 -16.78
CA GLY A 130 -10.88 1.39 -17.58
C GLY A 130 -9.52 0.70 -17.62
N SER A 131 -8.58 1.30 -18.33
CA SER A 131 -7.24 0.76 -18.55
C SER A 131 -6.13 1.81 -18.46
N SER A 132 -6.45 3.01 -17.93
CA SER A 132 -5.54 4.17 -17.97
C SER A 132 -5.50 4.99 -16.69
N THR A 133 -6.36 4.72 -15.70
CA THR A 133 -6.68 5.54 -14.52
C THR A 133 -7.27 6.93 -14.83
N GLU A 134 -7.57 7.26 -16.09
CA GLU A 134 -8.12 8.55 -16.47
C GLU A 134 -9.54 8.79 -15.94
N ASN A 135 -10.30 7.70 -15.68
CA ASN A 135 -11.66 7.76 -15.19
C ASN A 135 -11.78 7.88 -13.66
N SER A 136 -10.67 8.08 -12.95
CA SER A 136 -10.71 8.28 -11.51
C SER A 136 -11.36 9.63 -11.14
N ALA A 137 -12.25 9.60 -10.15
CA ALA A 137 -12.84 10.82 -9.56
C ALA A 137 -11.81 11.66 -8.78
N PHE A 138 -10.62 11.09 -8.50
CA PHE A 138 -9.49 11.75 -7.81
C PHE A 138 -8.40 12.24 -8.77
N GLY A 139 -8.68 12.19 -10.07
CA GLY A 139 -7.74 12.53 -11.13
C GLY A 139 -6.88 11.33 -11.59
N PRO A 140 -6.26 11.44 -12.78
CA PRO A 140 -5.47 10.35 -13.34
C PRO A 140 -4.14 10.15 -12.61
N SER A 141 -3.71 8.90 -12.51
CA SER A 141 -2.34 8.60 -12.15
C SER A 141 -1.40 8.84 -13.35
N ARG A 142 -0.13 9.11 -13.08
CA ARG A 142 0.89 9.38 -14.08
C ARG A 142 1.94 8.28 -14.11
N ASN A 143 2.48 8.02 -15.30
CA ASN A 143 3.56 7.06 -15.47
C ASN A 143 4.87 7.64 -14.86
N PRO A 144 5.53 6.95 -13.94
CA PRO A 144 6.76 7.46 -13.32
C PRO A 144 7.95 7.55 -14.28
N TRP A 145 7.92 6.87 -15.42
CA TRP A 145 8.95 6.96 -16.45
C TRP A 145 8.80 8.21 -17.32
N ASP A 146 7.54 8.62 -17.56
CA ASP A 146 7.20 9.83 -18.29
C ASP A 146 5.79 10.26 -17.90
N ILE A 147 5.68 11.39 -17.20
CA ILE A 147 4.43 11.87 -16.60
C ILE A 147 3.36 12.30 -17.61
N ASP A 148 3.72 12.43 -18.89
CA ASP A 148 2.77 12.72 -19.96
C ASP A 148 2.05 11.47 -20.48
N TYR A 149 2.47 10.29 -20.01
CA TYR A 149 1.86 9.01 -20.38
C TYR A 149 1.04 8.40 -19.24
N THR A 150 0.09 7.54 -19.66
CA THR A 150 -0.69 6.73 -18.72
C THR A 150 0.19 5.63 -18.09
N PRO A 151 -0.02 5.29 -16.80
CA PRO A 151 0.68 4.18 -16.15
C PRO A 151 0.08 2.81 -16.52
N GLY A 152 -1.12 2.80 -17.11
CA GLY A 152 -1.99 1.65 -17.29
C GLY A 152 -3.21 1.74 -16.39
N GLY A 153 -3.97 0.67 -16.28
CA GLY A 153 -5.20 0.58 -15.49
C GLY A 153 -5.75 -0.86 -15.49
N SER A 154 -6.81 -1.08 -14.72
CA SER A 154 -7.57 -0.07 -13.96
C SER A 154 -6.83 0.50 -12.73
N SER A 155 -5.71 -0.09 -12.29
CA SER A 155 -4.84 0.46 -11.25
C SER A 155 -3.41 0.21 -11.63
#